data_d2958c25a4ed772a95a8de9de878b822
#
_entry.id   d2958c25a4ed772a95a8de9de878b822
#
_cell.length_a   1.000
_cell.length_b   1.000
_cell.length_c   1.000
_cell.angle_alpha   90.00
_cell.angle_beta   90.00
_cell.angle_gamma   90.00
#
_symmetry.space_group_name_H-M   'P 1'
#
loop_
_entity.id
_entity.type
_entity.pdbx_description
1 polymer ?
#
loop_
_entity_poly.entity_id
_entity_poly.type
_entity_poly.pdbx_seq_one_letter_code
_entity_poly.pdbx_strand_id
1 'polypeptide(L)'
;MLLFRDIATTSVLKDVNMKFVAFCFFGTFIMFACAWCFAKIYCRDKTMVGAFAQASARGSAAVLGIAFVENICGSSGMAPLMIVAAVPLFNILSVIMLTFGGRDNIHGSDGIKTACINILKNPIIIGIVLGVPFSLFNITIPAIPMKTINYIAQTATPIALIAIGAGFNTKAALEKMKPAVTAALMKLIVFPLIYMPIAIKLGFAPSELAAILIMTGSPSTVTCYIMAKNMNNDEVLSSNAIVLTTLFSSITITAWVYVLRVMGCI
;
A
#
# COMPACT_ATOMS: atom_id res chain seq x y z
N MET A 1 0.45 4.72 -15.77
CA MET A 1 -0.76 4.00 -16.25
C MET A 1 -1.45 3.20 -15.15
N LEU A 2 -0.77 2.31 -14.40
CA LEU A 2 -1.39 1.49 -13.35
C LEU A 2 -2.10 2.35 -12.27
N LEU A 3 -1.38 3.29 -11.64
CA LEU A 3 -1.97 4.16 -10.61
C LEU A 3 -3.05 5.10 -11.12
N PHE A 4 -2.91 5.60 -12.36
CA PHE A 4 -3.97 6.35 -13.02
C PHE A 4 -5.25 5.51 -13.14
N ARG A 5 -5.14 4.28 -13.65
CA ARG A 5 -6.26 3.35 -13.77
C ARG A 5 -6.94 3.11 -12.42
N ASP A 6 -6.13 2.75 -11.40
CA ASP A 6 -6.65 2.39 -10.08
C ASP A 6 -7.43 3.54 -9.42
N ILE A 7 -7.02 4.79 -9.67
CA ILE A 7 -7.73 5.97 -9.15
C ILE A 7 -8.93 6.33 -10.04
N ALA A 8 -8.76 6.37 -11.36
CA ALA A 8 -9.81 6.79 -12.30
C ALA A 8 -11.01 5.83 -12.33
N THR A 9 -10.81 4.54 -12.01
CA THR A 9 -11.89 3.54 -11.97
C THR A 9 -12.57 3.43 -10.61
N THR A 10 -12.08 4.13 -9.60
CA THR A 10 -12.64 4.14 -8.26
C THR A 10 -13.87 5.06 -8.23
N SER A 11 -15.08 4.49 -8.25
CA SER A 11 -16.33 5.26 -8.11
C SER A 11 -16.68 5.48 -6.65
N VAL A 12 -17.13 6.69 -6.32
CA VAL A 12 -17.73 7.00 -5.02
C VAL A 12 -19.11 6.35 -4.97
N LEU A 13 -19.32 5.38 -4.12
CA LEU A 13 -20.58 4.66 -3.96
C LEU A 13 -21.65 5.55 -3.32
N LYS A 14 -22.90 5.39 -3.73
CA LYS A 14 -24.03 6.23 -3.28
C LYS A 14 -24.36 6.11 -1.79
N ASP A 15 -24.11 4.95 -1.17
CA ASP A 15 -24.35 4.71 0.27
C ASP A 15 -23.02 4.61 1.02
N VAL A 16 -22.46 5.77 1.35
CA VAL A 16 -21.14 5.85 1.99
C VAL A 16 -21.26 5.76 3.50
N ASN A 17 -20.80 4.67 4.11
CA ASN A 17 -20.60 4.61 5.55
C ASN A 17 -19.41 5.52 5.94
N MET A 18 -19.72 6.78 6.28
CA MET A 18 -18.70 7.78 6.64
C MET A 18 -17.83 7.36 7.83
N LYS A 19 -18.35 6.58 8.77
CA LYS A 19 -17.58 6.05 9.89
C LYS A 19 -16.49 5.09 9.40
N PHE A 20 -16.83 4.20 8.46
CA PHE A 20 -15.89 3.26 7.86
C PHE A 20 -14.84 3.97 7.00
N VAL A 21 -15.26 4.92 6.16
CA VAL A 21 -14.34 5.73 5.35
C VAL A 21 -13.36 6.50 6.22
N ALA A 22 -13.86 7.17 7.25
CA ALA A 22 -13.01 7.90 8.19
C ALA A 22 -12.03 6.96 8.91
N PHE A 23 -12.46 5.78 9.33
CA PHE A 23 -11.58 4.77 9.93
C PHE A 23 -10.48 4.33 8.97
N CYS A 24 -10.81 4.01 7.72
CA CYS A 24 -9.84 3.63 6.70
C CYS A 24 -8.86 4.77 6.38
N PHE A 25 -9.37 6.00 6.27
CA PHE A 25 -8.55 7.18 5.97
C PHE A 25 -7.57 7.50 7.10
N PHE A 26 -8.08 7.75 8.31
CA PHE A 26 -7.25 8.09 9.47
C PHE A 26 -6.39 6.90 9.91
N GLY A 27 -6.94 5.68 9.83
CA GLY A 27 -6.19 4.46 10.10
C GLY A 27 -4.98 4.32 9.18
N THR A 28 -5.16 4.54 7.89
CA THR A 28 -4.03 4.55 6.93
C THR A 28 -2.98 5.60 7.30
N PHE A 29 -3.41 6.81 7.61
CA PHE A 29 -2.50 7.89 8.00
C PHE A 29 -1.69 7.53 9.25
N ILE A 30 -2.36 7.04 10.30
CA ILE A 30 -1.72 6.61 11.55
C ILE A 30 -0.76 5.44 11.30
N MET A 31 -1.17 4.45 10.50
CA MET A 31 -0.33 3.30 10.15
C MET A 31 0.99 3.74 9.49
N PHE A 32 0.92 4.66 8.52
CA PHE A 32 2.10 5.21 7.88
C PHE A 32 2.95 6.05 8.84
N ALA A 33 2.33 6.88 9.68
CA ALA A 33 3.03 7.68 10.68
C ALA A 33 3.78 6.79 11.70
N CYS A 34 3.13 5.74 12.21
CA CYS A 34 3.75 4.76 13.10
C CYS A 34 4.92 4.03 12.41
N ALA A 35 4.72 3.59 11.16
CA ALA A 35 5.77 2.94 10.38
C ALA A 35 6.98 3.87 10.17
N TRP A 36 6.73 5.15 9.90
CA TRP A 36 7.77 6.14 9.74
C TRP A 36 8.54 6.43 11.03
N CYS A 37 7.83 6.64 12.14
CA CYS A 37 8.45 6.86 13.44
C CYS A 37 9.31 5.64 13.85
N PHE A 38 8.77 4.44 13.68
CA PHE A 38 9.51 3.22 13.95
C PHE A 38 10.74 3.07 13.05
N ALA A 39 10.60 3.34 11.75
CA ALA A 39 11.71 3.27 10.80
C ALA A 39 12.85 4.22 11.18
N LYS A 40 12.54 5.45 11.61
CA LYS A 40 13.55 6.43 12.06
C LYS A 40 14.35 5.97 13.27
N ILE A 41 13.73 5.20 14.16
CA ILE A 41 14.40 4.68 15.37
C ILE A 41 15.17 3.39 15.05
N TYR A 42 14.57 2.52 14.24
CA TYR A 42 15.09 1.19 13.96
C TYR A 42 16.19 1.17 12.89
N CYS A 43 16.02 1.92 11.80
CA CYS A 43 16.96 1.92 10.69
C CYS A 43 18.14 2.85 10.98
N ARG A 44 19.34 2.27 11.10
CA ARG A 44 20.59 3.06 11.25
C ARG A 44 20.96 3.81 9.97
N ASP A 45 20.71 3.19 8.82
CA ASP A 45 20.94 3.79 7.50
C ASP A 45 19.69 4.59 7.08
N LYS A 46 19.87 5.90 6.91
CA LYS A 46 18.78 6.80 6.51
C LYS A 46 18.16 6.45 5.17
N THR A 47 18.93 5.84 4.25
CA THR A 47 18.43 5.42 2.92
C THR A 47 17.40 4.30 3.00
N MET A 48 17.34 3.59 4.13
CA MET A 48 16.39 2.51 4.38
C MET A 48 15.08 2.99 4.98
N VAL A 49 15.05 4.18 5.59
CA VAL A 49 13.89 4.67 6.38
C VAL A 49 12.63 4.75 5.52
N GLY A 50 12.72 5.39 4.34
CA GLY A 50 11.59 5.52 3.42
C GLY A 50 11.12 4.17 2.88
N ALA A 51 12.04 3.33 2.45
CA ALA A 51 11.75 1.98 1.94
C ALA A 51 11.14 1.07 3.00
N PHE A 52 11.66 1.10 4.23
CA PHE A 52 11.13 0.34 5.36
C PHE A 52 9.70 0.79 5.73
N ALA A 53 9.49 2.10 5.91
CA ALA A 53 8.20 2.65 6.30
C ALA A 53 7.13 2.34 5.24
N GLN A 54 7.47 2.51 3.95
CA GLN A 54 6.58 2.16 2.86
C GLN A 54 6.27 0.66 2.82
N ALA A 55 7.28 -0.21 2.90
CA ALA A 55 7.12 -1.66 2.81
C ALA A 55 6.31 -2.23 3.98
N SER A 56 6.44 -1.65 5.19
CA SER A 56 5.68 -2.08 6.36
C SER A 56 4.24 -1.56 6.39
N ALA A 57 3.94 -0.39 5.78
CA ALA A 57 2.60 0.19 5.84
C ALA A 57 1.77 -0.10 4.58
N ARG A 58 2.36 -0.01 3.39
CA ARG A 58 1.63 -0.13 2.12
C ARG A 58 1.29 -1.58 1.80
N GLY A 59 -0.01 -1.86 1.62
CA GLY A 59 -0.51 -3.17 1.21
C GLY A 59 -1.04 -3.21 -0.23
N SER A 60 -1.23 -4.43 -0.75
CA SER A 60 -1.82 -4.70 -2.07
C SER A 60 -3.35 -4.72 -2.01
N ALA A 61 -3.94 -3.75 -1.30
CA ALA A 61 -5.38 -3.69 -1.04
C ALA A 61 -6.22 -3.55 -2.33
N ALA A 62 -5.72 -2.83 -3.34
CA ALA A 62 -6.43 -2.64 -4.60
C ALA A 62 -6.46 -3.91 -5.48
N VAL A 63 -5.37 -4.70 -5.48
CA VAL A 63 -5.27 -5.88 -6.34
C VAL A 63 -5.87 -7.11 -5.67
N LEU A 64 -5.55 -7.31 -4.40
CA LEU A 64 -5.98 -8.50 -3.65
C LEU A 64 -7.25 -8.24 -2.82
N GLY A 65 -7.55 -6.97 -2.50
CA GLY A 65 -8.61 -6.62 -1.57
C GLY A 65 -9.98 -7.16 -1.97
N ILE A 66 -10.40 -6.88 -3.19
CA ILE A 66 -11.70 -7.34 -3.70
C ILE A 66 -11.76 -8.88 -3.69
N ALA A 67 -10.75 -9.53 -4.28
CA ALA A 67 -10.72 -11.00 -4.38
C ALA A 67 -10.73 -11.68 -3.01
N PHE A 68 -10.00 -11.16 -2.03
CA PHE A 68 -10.00 -11.72 -0.67
C PHE A 68 -11.35 -11.50 0.02
N VAL A 69 -11.93 -10.29 -0.07
CA VAL A 69 -13.23 -10.00 0.55
C VAL A 69 -14.33 -10.83 -0.10
N GLU A 70 -14.32 -11.01 -1.42
CA GLU A 70 -15.25 -11.91 -2.13
C GLU A 70 -15.14 -13.36 -1.65
N ASN A 71 -13.91 -13.87 -1.46
CA ASN A 71 -13.70 -15.23 -0.94
C ASN A 71 -14.11 -15.38 0.54
N ILE A 72 -14.00 -14.34 1.35
CA ILE A 72 -14.36 -14.37 2.77
C ILE A 72 -15.86 -14.18 2.97
N CYS A 73 -16.47 -13.22 2.28
CA CYS A 73 -17.84 -12.75 2.50
C CYS A 73 -18.83 -13.19 1.40
N GLY A 74 -18.37 -13.83 0.31
CA GLY A 74 -19.21 -14.22 -0.84
C GLY A 74 -19.60 -13.05 -1.76
N SER A 75 -19.14 -11.83 -1.47
CA SER A 75 -19.36 -10.61 -2.27
C SER A 75 -18.21 -9.63 -2.08
N SER A 76 -18.07 -8.65 -2.98
CA SER A 76 -17.03 -7.61 -2.86
C SER A 76 -17.19 -6.73 -1.61
N GLY A 77 -18.36 -6.75 -0.99
CA GLY A 77 -18.66 -6.07 0.28
C GLY A 77 -18.20 -4.62 0.31
N MET A 78 -17.48 -4.26 1.37
CA MET A 78 -16.96 -2.90 1.59
C MET A 78 -15.55 -2.69 1.03
N ALA A 79 -14.96 -3.66 0.30
CA ALA A 79 -13.62 -3.53 -0.27
C ALA A 79 -13.49 -2.35 -1.25
N PRO A 80 -14.43 -2.06 -2.17
CA PRO A 80 -14.34 -0.89 -3.03
C PRO A 80 -14.26 0.43 -2.25
N LEU A 81 -15.05 0.58 -1.19
CA LEU A 81 -15.09 1.77 -0.36
C LEU A 81 -13.76 1.94 0.43
N MET A 82 -13.20 0.86 0.96
CA MET A 82 -11.87 0.85 1.58
C MET A 82 -10.79 1.28 0.57
N ILE A 83 -10.86 0.79 -0.67
CA ILE A 83 -9.89 1.15 -1.73
C ILE A 83 -9.93 2.65 -2.01
N VAL A 84 -11.14 3.24 -2.13
CA VAL A 84 -11.31 4.70 -2.30
C VAL A 84 -10.68 5.48 -1.17
N ALA A 85 -10.90 5.04 0.07
CA ALA A 85 -10.42 5.75 1.25
C ALA A 85 -8.91 5.62 1.49
N ALA A 86 -8.33 4.42 1.25
CA ALA A 86 -6.96 4.10 1.66
C ALA A 86 -5.93 4.19 0.53
N VAL A 87 -6.27 3.76 -0.70
CA VAL A 87 -5.26 3.60 -1.76
C VAL A 87 -4.68 4.92 -2.27
N PRO A 88 -5.45 6.01 -2.45
CA PRO A 88 -4.87 7.32 -2.76
C PRO A 88 -3.86 7.77 -1.70
N LEU A 89 -4.19 7.56 -0.41
CA LEU A 89 -3.28 7.86 0.69
C LEU A 89 -2.02 6.99 0.67
N PHE A 90 -2.15 5.68 0.39
CA PHE A 90 -0.98 4.81 0.24
C PHE A 90 0.02 5.38 -0.78
N ASN A 91 -0.47 5.89 -1.90
CA ASN A 91 0.39 6.46 -2.93
C ASN A 91 1.03 7.77 -2.50
N ILE A 92 0.24 8.71 -1.95
CA ILE A 92 0.72 10.03 -1.52
C ILE A 92 1.72 9.89 -0.38
N LEU A 93 1.36 9.15 0.67
CA LEU A 93 2.22 8.97 1.84
C LEU A 93 3.51 8.20 1.50
N SER A 94 3.44 7.22 0.60
CA SER A 94 4.63 6.52 0.11
C SER A 94 5.62 7.47 -0.57
N VAL A 95 5.13 8.36 -1.46
CA VAL A 95 6.00 9.34 -2.12
C VAL A 95 6.61 10.29 -1.10
N ILE A 96 5.83 10.78 -0.15
CA ILE A 96 6.32 11.67 0.92
C ILE A 96 7.44 10.96 1.71
N MET A 97 7.19 9.72 2.15
CA MET A 97 8.19 8.97 2.93
C MET A 97 9.46 8.67 2.15
N LEU A 98 9.35 8.29 0.89
CA LEU A 98 10.51 8.03 0.04
C LEU A 98 11.29 9.31 -0.27
N THR A 99 10.61 10.44 -0.42
CA THR A 99 11.28 11.73 -0.64
C THR A 99 12.09 12.17 0.58
N PHE A 100 11.49 12.08 1.78
CA PHE A 100 12.18 12.48 3.02
C PHE A 100 13.09 11.40 3.62
N GLY A 101 12.95 10.15 3.19
CA GLY A 101 13.77 9.02 3.62
C GLY A 101 14.86 8.60 2.63
N GLY A 102 15.02 9.32 1.51
CA GLY A 102 16.02 8.99 0.47
C GLY A 102 17.43 9.49 0.79
N ARG A 103 18.36 9.17 -0.13
CA ARG A 103 19.79 9.57 -0.03
C ARG A 103 20.00 11.07 -0.16
N ASP A 104 19.11 11.76 -0.86
CA ASP A 104 19.21 13.20 -1.04
C ASP A 104 18.87 13.88 0.29
N ASN A 105 19.91 14.35 0.99
CA ASN A 105 19.77 15.09 2.25
C ASN A 105 19.04 16.40 1.98
N ILE A 106 17.73 16.39 2.16
CA ILE A 106 16.89 17.58 2.06
C ILE A 106 17.03 18.35 3.38
N HIS A 107 18.05 19.22 3.44
CA HIS A 107 18.28 20.11 4.57
C HIS A 107 18.06 21.57 4.14
N GLY A 108 17.22 22.28 4.90
CA GLY A 108 16.93 23.71 4.67
C GLY A 108 15.73 23.99 3.77
N SER A 109 15.38 25.28 3.63
CA SER A 109 14.22 25.73 2.82
C SER A 109 14.36 25.40 1.34
N ASP A 110 15.58 25.44 0.79
CA ASP A 110 15.86 25.08 -0.61
C ASP A 110 15.71 23.58 -0.87
N GLY A 111 16.02 22.76 0.12
CA GLY A 111 15.79 21.33 0.08
C GLY A 111 14.31 20.96 0.00
N ILE A 112 13.45 21.64 0.77
CA ILE A 112 11.99 21.43 0.72
C ILE A 112 11.44 21.84 -0.64
N LYS A 113 11.86 22.96 -1.18
CA LYS A 113 11.45 23.42 -2.52
C LYS A 113 11.86 22.44 -3.61
N THR A 114 13.08 21.94 -3.57
CA THR A 114 13.59 20.93 -4.50
C THR A 114 12.81 19.61 -4.35
N ALA A 115 12.50 19.20 -3.12
CA ALA A 115 11.66 18.03 -2.86
C ALA A 115 10.25 18.19 -3.45
N CYS A 116 9.60 19.33 -3.24
CA CYS A 116 8.28 19.61 -3.82
C CYS A 116 8.31 19.57 -5.36
N ILE A 117 9.34 20.14 -5.99
CA ILE A 117 9.51 20.09 -7.44
C ILE A 117 9.73 18.66 -7.92
N ASN A 118 10.55 17.88 -7.24
CA ASN A 118 10.80 16.47 -7.58
C ASN A 118 9.54 15.61 -7.40
N ILE A 119 8.74 15.87 -6.37
CA ILE A 119 7.43 15.24 -6.17
C ILE A 119 6.51 15.55 -7.36
N LEU A 120 6.37 16.81 -7.75
CA LEU A 120 5.51 17.24 -8.84
C LEU A 120 5.96 16.70 -10.20
N LYS A 121 7.27 16.55 -10.42
CA LYS A 121 7.85 15.95 -11.64
C LYS A 121 7.82 14.43 -11.65
N ASN A 122 7.48 13.80 -10.53
CA ASN A 122 7.45 12.34 -10.44
C ASN A 122 6.31 11.77 -11.31
N PRO A 123 6.60 10.88 -12.27
CA PRO A 123 5.58 10.32 -13.16
C PRO A 123 4.48 9.55 -12.40
N ILE A 124 4.77 9.08 -11.18
CA ILE A 124 3.82 8.41 -10.30
C ILE A 124 2.78 9.42 -9.80
N ILE A 125 3.24 10.59 -9.33
CA ILE A 125 2.35 11.68 -8.88
C ILE A 125 1.55 12.24 -10.03
N ILE A 126 2.16 12.45 -11.20
CA ILE A 126 1.45 12.89 -12.40
C ILE A 126 0.30 11.91 -12.73
N GLY A 127 0.57 10.59 -12.68
CA GLY A 127 -0.44 9.57 -12.89
C GLY A 127 -1.59 9.62 -11.88
N ILE A 128 -1.30 9.91 -10.60
CA ILE A 128 -2.29 10.07 -9.53
C ILE A 128 -3.15 11.32 -9.80
N VAL A 129 -2.50 12.47 -10.00
CA VAL A 129 -3.17 13.76 -10.22
C VAL A 129 -4.08 13.71 -11.45
N LEU A 130 -3.64 13.09 -12.53
CA LEU A 130 -4.46 12.90 -13.73
C LEU A 130 -5.64 11.95 -13.50
N GLY A 131 -5.55 10.98 -12.59
CA GLY A 131 -6.64 10.05 -12.27
C GLY A 131 -7.73 10.67 -11.37
N VAL A 132 -7.36 11.60 -10.49
CA VAL A 132 -8.29 12.18 -9.50
C VAL A 132 -9.52 12.85 -10.12
N PRO A 133 -9.43 13.69 -11.19
CA PRO A 133 -10.61 14.28 -11.78
C PRO A 133 -11.61 13.25 -12.33
N PHE A 134 -11.12 12.16 -12.92
CA PHE A 134 -11.99 11.08 -13.42
C PHE A 134 -12.79 10.42 -12.29
N SER A 135 -12.16 10.20 -11.15
CA SER A 135 -12.82 9.66 -9.96
C SER A 135 -13.82 10.64 -9.35
N LEU A 136 -13.42 11.90 -9.13
CA LEU A 136 -14.26 12.92 -8.47
C LEU A 136 -15.47 13.31 -9.30
N PHE A 137 -15.32 13.48 -10.59
CA PHE A 137 -16.40 13.89 -11.50
C PHE A 137 -17.13 12.72 -12.14
N ASN A 138 -16.78 11.46 -11.76
CA ASN A 138 -17.32 10.24 -12.34
C ASN A 138 -17.25 10.25 -13.89
N ILE A 139 -16.15 10.77 -14.46
CA ILE A 139 -15.95 10.85 -15.89
C ILE A 139 -15.67 9.44 -16.43
N THR A 140 -16.57 8.94 -17.26
CA THR A 140 -16.39 7.64 -17.90
C THR A 140 -15.41 7.75 -19.07
N ILE A 141 -14.31 6.99 -18.98
CA ILE A 141 -13.37 6.89 -20.10
C ILE A 141 -13.98 6.00 -21.19
N PRO A 142 -13.96 6.40 -22.48
CA PRO A 142 -14.47 5.56 -23.56
C PRO A 142 -13.81 4.17 -23.57
N ALA A 143 -14.55 3.15 -24.02
CA ALA A 143 -14.15 1.75 -23.91
C ALA A 143 -12.77 1.43 -24.54
N ILE A 144 -12.46 2.02 -25.70
CA ILE A 144 -11.20 1.76 -26.43
C ILE A 144 -9.99 2.29 -25.65
N PRO A 145 -9.90 3.59 -25.26
CA PRO A 145 -8.82 4.10 -24.43
C PRO A 145 -8.72 3.34 -23.11
N MET A 146 -9.84 3.02 -22.46
CA MET A 146 -9.83 2.30 -21.18
C MET A 146 -9.24 0.90 -21.33
N LYS A 147 -9.57 0.18 -22.39
CA LYS A 147 -9.01 -1.13 -22.70
C LYS A 147 -7.50 -1.08 -22.92
N THR A 148 -7.02 -0.06 -23.65
CA THR A 148 -5.59 0.16 -23.87
C THR A 148 -4.85 0.45 -22.56
N ILE A 149 -5.41 1.34 -21.74
CA ILE A 149 -4.86 1.66 -20.39
C ILE A 149 -4.77 0.39 -19.54
N ASN A 150 -5.81 -0.45 -19.55
CA ASN A 150 -5.84 -1.69 -18.79
C ASN A 150 -4.77 -2.68 -19.25
N TYR A 151 -4.58 -2.86 -20.56
CA TYR A 151 -3.53 -3.76 -21.06
C TYR A 151 -2.13 -3.30 -20.63
N ILE A 152 -1.83 -2.01 -20.78
CA ILE A 152 -0.54 -1.45 -20.33
C ILE A 152 -0.40 -1.55 -18.80
N ALA A 153 -1.44 -1.29 -18.04
CA ALA A 153 -1.40 -1.38 -16.58
C ALA A 153 -1.19 -2.81 -16.08
N GLN A 154 -1.79 -3.80 -16.73
CA GLN A 154 -1.64 -5.22 -16.38
C GLN A 154 -0.21 -5.74 -16.58
N THR A 155 0.55 -5.19 -17.53
CA THR A 155 1.95 -5.60 -17.73
C THR A 155 2.91 -5.09 -16.65
N ALA A 156 2.52 -4.05 -15.90
CA ALA A 156 3.39 -3.41 -14.92
C ALA A 156 3.84 -4.37 -13.81
N THR A 157 2.93 -5.15 -13.25
CA THR A 157 3.25 -6.10 -12.17
C THR A 157 4.13 -7.26 -12.64
N PRO A 158 3.82 -7.99 -13.74
CA PRO A 158 4.70 -9.04 -14.25
C PRO A 158 6.11 -8.54 -14.59
N ILE A 159 6.22 -7.40 -15.27
CA ILE A 159 7.52 -6.82 -15.63
C ILE A 159 8.33 -6.47 -14.37
N ALA A 160 7.67 -5.88 -13.38
CA ALA A 160 8.35 -5.53 -12.14
C ALA A 160 8.79 -6.76 -11.34
N LEU A 161 8.02 -7.85 -11.34
CA LEU A 161 8.43 -9.12 -10.72
C LEU A 161 9.64 -9.75 -11.43
N ILE A 162 9.65 -9.71 -12.77
CA ILE A 162 10.81 -10.14 -13.56
C ILE A 162 12.03 -9.28 -13.23
N ALA A 163 11.87 -7.95 -13.16
CA ALA A 163 12.94 -7.03 -12.82
C ALA A 163 13.48 -7.27 -11.39
N ILE A 164 12.63 -7.56 -10.42
CA ILE A 164 13.04 -7.95 -9.05
C ILE A 164 13.85 -9.25 -9.10
N GLY A 165 13.38 -10.27 -9.83
CA GLY A 165 14.07 -11.55 -9.97
C GLY A 165 15.41 -11.42 -10.70
N ALA A 166 15.46 -10.67 -11.79
CA ALA A 166 16.68 -10.44 -12.57
C ALA A 166 17.74 -9.62 -11.81
N GLY A 167 17.30 -8.67 -10.98
CA GLY A 167 18.17 -7.86 -10.12
C GLY A 167 18.50 -8.49 -8.77
N PHE A 168 18.03 -9.71 -8.49
CA PHE A 168 18.19 -10.33 -7.18
C PHE A 168 19.64 -10.72 -6.92
N ASN A 169 20.21 -10.12 -5.88
CA ASN A 169 21.54 -10.45 -5.38
C ASN A 169 21.41 -11.07 -4.00
N THR A 170 21.68 -12.36 -3.89
CA THR A 170 21.52 -13.15 -2.66
C THR A 170 22.32 -12.56 -1.50
N LYS A 171 23.54 -12.09 -1.73
CA LYS A 171 24.37 -11.50 -0.67
C LYS A 171 23.78 -10.22 -0.13
N ALA A 172 23.41 -9.28 -1.01
CA ALA A 172 22.76 -8.03 -0.63
C ALA A 172 21.40 -8.28 0.03
N ALA A 173 20.64 -9.28 -0.44
CA ALA A 173 19.37 -9.68 0.16
C ALA A 173 19.54 -10.19 1.59
N LEU A 174 20.56 -11.02 1.85
CA LEU A 174 20.85 -11.52 3.20
C LEU A 174 21.26 -10.40 4.16
N GLU A 175 22.05 -9.42 3.71
CA GLU A 175 22.43 -8.26 4.53
C GLU A 175 21.21 -7.43 4.97
N LYS A 176 20.19 -7.33 4.13
CA LYS A 176 18.95 -6.57 4.41
C LYS A 176 17.79 -7.44 4.93
N MET A 177 18.06 -8.71 5.24
CA MET A 177 17.03 -9.66 5.66
C MET A 177 16.35 -9.26 6.98
N LYS A 178 17.14 -8.88 8.00
CA LYS A 178 16.61 -8.48 9.31
C LYS A 178 15.59 -7.36 9.22
N PRO A 179 15.90 -6.19 8.60
CA PRO A 179 14.90 -5.13 8.46
C PRO A 179 13.73 -5.52 7.57
N ALA A 180 13.92 -6.37 6.55
CA ALA A 180 12.83 -6.86 5.71
C ALA A 180 11.85 -7.75 6.49
N VAL A 181 12.36 -8.67 7.32
CA VAL A 181 11.54 -9.50 8.22
C VAL A 181 10.78 -8.62 9.23
N THR A 182 11.44 -7.62 9.81
CA THR A 182 10.78 -6.69 10.74
C THR A 182 9.65 -5.91 10.05
N ALA A 183 9.86 -5.42 8.83
CA ALA A 183 8.83 -4.75 8.05
C ALA A 183 7.66 -5.70 7.73
N ALA A 184 7.96 -6.95 7.36
CA ALA A 184 6.94 -7.98 7.10
C ALA A 184 6.12 -8.32 8.36
N LEU A 185 6.76 -8.47 9.52
CA LEU A 185 6.07 -8.70 10.79
C LEU A 185 5.17 -7.53 11.17
N MET A 186 5.65 -6.30 11.01
CA MET A 186 4.82 -5.11 11.24
C MET A 186 3.58 -5.14 10.35
N LYS A 187 3.74 -5.43 9.06
CA LYS A 187 2.66 -5.44 8.09
C LYS A 187 1.65 -6.56 8.32
N LEU A 188 2.11 -7.79 8.53
CA LEU A 188 1.25 -8.96 8.55
C LEU A 188 0.67 -9.29 9.94
N ILE A 189 1.32 -8.82 11.01
CA ILE A 189 0.95 -9.16 12.38
C ILE A 189 0.66 -7.92 13.21
N VAL A 190 1.61 -6.98 13.34
CA VAL A 190 1.47 -5.87 14.29
C VAL A 190 0.30 -4.95 13.94
N PHE A 191 0.20 -4.51 12.68
CA PHE A 191 -0.91 -3.64 12.29
C PHE A 191 -2.27 -4.32 12.38
N PRO A 192 -2.51 -5.53 11.86
CA PRO A 192 -3.77 -6.23 12.11
C PRO A 192 -4.07 -6.41 13.60
N LEU A 193 -3.06 -6.76 14.42
CA LEU A 193 -3.23 -6.95 15.87
C LEU A 193 -3.70 -5.70 16.59
N ILE A 194 -3.32 -4.52 16.12
CA ILE A 194 -3.76 -3.23 16.68
C ILE A 194 -5.13 -2.84 16.12
N TYR A 195 -5.31 -2.93 14.80
CA TYR A 195 -6.49 -2.39 14.12
C TYR A 195 -7.73 -3.26 14.28
N MET A 196 -7.59 -4.60 14.27
CA MET A 196 -8.74 -5.49 14.37
C MET A 196 -9.49 -5.37 15.70
N PRO A 197 -8.84 -5.37 16.88
CA PRO A 197 -9.57 -5.17 18.14
C PRO A 197 -10.26 -3.81 18.22
N ILE A 198 -9.66 -2.76 17.67
CA ILE A 198 -10.29 -1.43 17.62
C ILE A 198 -11.51 -1.46 16.71
N ALA A 199 -11.40 -2.06 15.53
CA ALA A 199 -12.51 -2.17 14.59
C ALA A 199 -13.67 -2.99 15.15
N ILE A 200 -13.40 -4.10 15.83
CA ILE A 200 -14.43 -4.93 16.50
C ILE A 200 -15.14 -4.11 17.59
N LYS A 201 -14.40 -3.40 18.44
CA LYS A 201 -14.98 -2.54 19.50
C LYS A 201 -15.84 -1.40 18.94
N LEU A 202 -15.50 -0.89 17.76
CA LEU A 202 -16.27 0.14 17.06
C LEU A 202 -17.55 -0.42 16.41
N GLY A 203 -17.75 -1.74 16.41
CA GLY A 203 -18.96 -2.39 15.90
C GLY A 203 -19.06 -2.38 14.38
N PHE A 204 -17.96 -2.52 13.68
CA PHE A 204 -17.99 -2.66 12.22
C PHE A 204 -18.60 -4.00 11.78
N ALA A 205 -19.32 -3.99 10.67
CA ALA A 205 -19.95 -5.16 10.09
C ALA A 205 -18.91 -6.18 9.57
N PRO A 206 -19.27 -7.48 9.41
CA PRO A 206 -18.34 -8.52 8.94
C PRO A 206 -17.59 -8.16 7.65
N SER A 207 -18.28 -7.59 6.65
CA SER A 207 -17.66 -7.17 5.39
C SER A 207 -16.69 -5.97 5.55
N GLU A 208 -16.98 -5.09 6.51
CA GLU A 208 -16.09 -3.97 6.88
C GLU A 208 -14.84 -4.49 7.60
N LEU A 209 -15.00 -5.44 8.52
CA LEU A 209 -13.87 -6.07 9.23
C LEU A 209 -12.97 -6.83 8.26
N ALA A 210 -13.54 -7.57 7.31
CA ALA A 210 -12.76 -8.22 6.26
C ALA A 210 -11.96 -7.21 5.43
N ALA A 211 -12.56 -6.09 5.03
CA ALA A 211 -11.87 -5.04 4.29
C ALA A 211 -10.75 -4.37 5.11
N ILE A 212 -10.97 -4.09 6.40
CA ILE A 212 -9.97 -3.54 7.32
C ILE A 212 -8.80 -4.53 7.51
N LEU A 213 -9.09 -5.83 7.66
CA LEU A 213 -8.05 -6.86 7.73
C LEU A 213 -7.15 -6.83 6.50
N ILE A 214 -7.75 -6.78 5.30
CA ILE A 214 -6.98 -6.73 4.06
C ILE A 214 -6.20 -5.40 3.93
N MET A 215 -6.79 -4.27 4.31
CA MET A 215 -6.10 -2.98 4.32
C MET A 215 -4.82 -3.04 5.16
N THR A 216 -4.88 -3.62 6.34
CA THR A 216 -3.79 -3.65 7.31
C THR A 216 -2.83 -4.81 7.14
N GLY A 217 -3.32 -6.01 6.76
CA GLY A 217 -2.57 -7.27 6.73
C GLY A 217 -2.28 -7.85 5.34
N SER A 218 -2.68 -7.19 4.24
CA SER A 218 -2.32 -7.67 2.90
C SER A 218 -0.82 -7.54 2.61
N PRO A 219 -0.24 -8.38 1.73
CA PRO A 219 1.17 -8.31 1.39
C PRO A 219 1.54 -6.96 0.77
N SER A 220 2.81 -6.59 0.88
CA SER A 220 3.34 -5.37 0.26
C SER A 220 3.25 -5.45 -1.26
N THR A 221 2.98 -4.34 -1.91
CA THR A 221 2.81 -4.29 -3.36
C THR A 221 4.14 -4.15 -4.09
N VAL A 222 4.24 -4.73 -5.29
CA VAL A 222 5.40 -4.59 -6.19
C VAL A 222 5.74 -3.12 -6.50
N THR A 223 4.74 -2.24 -6.45
CA THR A 223 4.94 -0.80 -6.60
C THR A 223 5.91 -0.22 -5.55
N CYS A 224 6.03 -0.84 -4.36
CA CYS A 224 7.02 -0.42 -3.35
C CYS A 224 8.45 -0.49 -3.90
N TYR A 225 8.80 -1.56 -4.61
CA TYR A 225 10.10 -1.70 -5.26
C TYR A 225 10.32 -0.65 -6.34
N ILE A 226 9.35 -0.48 -7.23
CA ILE A 226 9.43 0.48 -8.33
C ILE A 226 9.64 1.91 -7.80
N MET A 227 8.86 2.27 -6.76
CA MET A 227 8.97 3.60 -6.15
C MET A 227 10.30 3.79 -5.42
N ALA A 228 10.73 2.81 -4.62
CA ALA A 228 12.00 2.88 -3.91
C ALA A 228 13.18 3.04 -4.88
N LYS A 229 13.20 2.26 -5.98
CA LYS A 229 14.22 2.35 -7.01
C LYS A 229 14.24 3.72 -7.70
N ASN A 230 13.09 4.20 -8.14
CA ASN A 230 12.99 5.49 -8.87
C ASN A 230 13.25 6.71 -7.99
N MET A 231 13.18 6.56 -6.67
CA MET A 231 13.36 7.65 -5.70
C MET A 231 14.63 7.47 -4.86
N ASN A 232 15.62 6.74 -5.36
CA ASN A 232 16.93 6.53 -4.75
C ASN A 232 16.89 6.04 -3.29
N ASN A 233 15.89 5.22 -2.96
CA ASN A 233 15.77 4.51 -1.69
C ASN A 233 16.29 3.06 -1.80
N ASP A 234 16.27 2.30 -0.69
CA ASP A 234 16.76 0.93 -0.65
C ASP A 234 15.80 -0.03 -1.38
N GLU A 235 16.11 -0.33 -2.66
CA GLU A 235 15.33 -1.24 -3.49
C GLU A 235 15.47 -2.70 -3.03
N VAL A 236 16.61 -3.08 -2.43
CA VAL A 236 16.87 -4.45 -1.94
C VAL A 236 15.98 -4.75 -0.75
N LEU A 237 15.89 -3.82 0.21
CA LEU A 237 14.96 -3.93 1.33
C LEU A 237 13.51 -4.06 0.87
N SER A 238 13.11 -3.23 -0.10
CA SER A 238 11.76 -3.26 -0.65
C SER A 238 11.45 -4.59 -1.33
N SER A 239 12.37 -5.14 -2.14
CA SER A 239 12.19 -6.43 -2.81
C SER A 239 12.09 -7.59 -1.81
N ASN A 240 12.97 -7.62 -0.80
CA ASN A 240 12.91 -8.64 0.26
C ASN A 240 11.60 -8.60 1.03
N ALA A 241 11.13 -7.39 1.40
CA ALA A 241 9.87 -7.22 2.10
C ALA A 241 8.66 -7.69 1.25
N ILE A 242 8.67 -7.43 -0.06
CA ILE A 242 7.63 -7.92 -0.97
C ILE A 242 7.60 -9.44 -0.99
N VAL A 243 8.76 -10.08 -1.18
CA VAL A 243 8.86 -11.56 -1.21
C VAL A 243 8.38 -12.17 0.11
N LEU A 244 8.89 -11.67 1.24
CA LEU A 244 8.51 -12.18 2.55
C LEU A 244 7.02 -11.96 2.85
N THR A 245 6.51 -10.77 2.62
CA THR A 245 5.09 -10.49 2.88
C THR A 245 4.18 -11.29 1.98
N THR A 246 4.54 -11.51 0.71
CA THR A 246 3.75 -12.32 -0.22
C THR A 246 3.74 -13.79 0.21
N LEU A 247 4.91 -14.33 0.58
CA LEU A 247 5.03 -15.72 1.02
C LEU A 247 4.24 -15.98 2.32
N PHE A 248 4.45 -15.12 3.32
CA PHE A 248 3.84 -15.32 4.64
C PHE A 248 2.39 -14.83 4.74
N SER A 249 1.92 -14.00 3.83
CA SER A 249 0.53 -13.50 3.85
C SER A 249 -0.50 -14.63 3.70
N SER A 250 -0.19 -15.68 2.96
CA SER A 250 -1.07 -16.85 2.84
C SER A 250 -1.37 -17.50 4.20
N ILE A 251 -0.36 -17.60 5.04
CA ILE A 251 -0.50 -18.16 6.39
C ILE A 251 -1.15 -17.14 7.34
N THR A 252 -0.67 -15.91 7.33
CA THR A 252 -1.13 -14.89 8.30
C THR A 252 -2.56 -14.45 8.04
N ILE A 253 -2.95 -14.22 6.77
CA ILE A 253 -4.34 -13.86 6.44
C ILE A 253 -5.28 -15.01 6.80
N THR A 254 -4.90 -16.26 6.47
CA THR A 254 -5.70 -17.44 6.85
C THR A 254 -5.87 -17.55 8.36
N ALA A 255 -4.79 -17.35 9.12
CA ALA A 255 -4.85 -17.36 10.59
C ALA A 255 -5.76 -16.24 11.13
N TRP A 256 -5.66 -15.02 10.60
CA TRP A 256 -6.52 -13.90 11.00
C TRP A 256 -7.99 -14.17 10.68
N VAL A 257 -8.30 -14.65 9.48
CA VAL A 257 -9.68 -15.02 9.09
C VAL A 257 -10.22 -16.12 10.00
N TYR A 258 -9.40 -17.13 10.30
CA TYR A 258 -9.78 -18.19 11.23
C TYR A 258 -10.12 -17.64 12.62
N VAL A 259 -9.25 -16.81 13.19
CA VAL A 259 -9.49 -16.18 14.50
C VAL A 259 -10.78 -15.37 14.50
N LEU A 260 -11.02 -14.54 13.48
CA LEU A 260 -12.21 -13.71 13.38
C LEU A 260 -13.50 -14.54 13.21
N ARG A 261 -13.43 -15.68 12.51
CA ARG A 261 -14.56 -16.63 12.41
C ARG A 261 -14.84 -17.31 13.74
N VAL A 262 -13.82 -17.78 14.45
CA VAL A 262 -13.99 -18.38 15.78
C VAL A 262 -14.59 -17.39 16.79
N MET A 263 -14.25 -16.10 16.66
CA MET A 263 -14.82 -15.03 17.47
C MET A 263 -16.24 -14.60 17.02
N GLY A 264 -16.77 -15.17 15.93
CA GLY A 264 -18.08 -14.80 15.39
C GLY A 264 -18.14 -13.39 14.79
N CYS A 265 -17.00 -12.83 14.40
CA CYS A 265 -16.90 -11.47 13.86
C CYS A 265 -17.11 -11.40 12.33
N ILE A 266 -16.79 -12.51 11.62
CA ILE A 266 -16.95 -12.63 10.15
C ILE A 266 -17.44 -14.02 9.78
#